data_2e2f8d47c3b696af8b42ea5cbba65adc
#
_entry.id   2e2f8d47c3b696af8b42ea5cbba65adc
#
_cell.length_a   1.000
_cell.length_b   1.000
_cell.length_c   1.000
_cell.angle_alpha   90.00
_cell.angle_beta   90.00
_cell.angle_gamma   90.00
#
_symmetry.space_group_name_H-M   'P 1'
#
loop_
_entity.id
_entity.type
_entity.pdbx_description
1 polymer ?
#
loop_
_entity_poly.entity_id
_entity_poly.type
_entity_poly.pdbx_seq_one_letter_code
_entity_poly.pdbx_strand_id
1 'polypeptide(L)'
;MSLIQRGAAFAELKRMGLTPGHLKVLSTLTPGSSLPMGAIADGVGCDPSMATWLVDRLEEQGLAERQMLATDRRVKAVTLTPAGEQVRSDLMELFYATPPEVLALDRATLSTLRRALAKLPPREPRHAHGARGVHGHQASGANGRRQASASGRAATD
;
A
#
# COMPACT_ATOMS: atom_id res chain seq x y z
N MET A 1 -13.61 -8.29 17.96
CA MET A 1 -13.48 -9.29 16.88
C MET A 1 -12.99 -10.59 17.50
N SER A 2 -13.82 -11.64 17.46
CA SER A 2 -13.50 -12.96 18.03
C SER A 2 -12.30 -13.57 17.30
N LEU A 3 -11.42 -14.27 18.04
CA LEU A 3 -10.29 -15.03 17.48
C LEU A 3 -10.73 -16.05 16.44
N ILE A 4 -11.94 -16.62 16.61
CA ILE A 4 -12.55 -17.60 15.71
C ILE A 4 -12.90 -16.97 14.35
N GLN A 5 -13.46 -15.77 14.32
CA GLN A 5 -13.80 -15.06 13.08
C GLN A 5 -12.55 -14.63 12.29
N ARG A 6 -11.49 -14.18 12.98
CA ARG A 6 -10.19 -13.93 12.33
C ARG A 6 -9.61 -15.19 11.71
N GLY A 7 -9.70 -16.33 12.43
CA GLY A 7 -9.25 -17.62 11.93
C GLY A 7 -9.94 -18.01 10.62
N ALA A 8 -11.26 -17.88 10.56
CA ALA A 8 -12.04 -18.20 9.36
C ALA A 8 -11.67 -17.30 8.17
N ALA A 9 -11.55 -15.98 8.40
CA ALA A 9 -11.19 -15.04 7.36
C ALA A 9 -9.76 -15.26 6.82
N PHE A 10 -8.80 -15.58 7.69
CA PHE A 10 -7.44 -15.93 7.26
C PHE A 10 -7.39 -17.30 6.55
N ALA A 11 -8.19 -18.26 6.97
CA ALA A 11 -8.30 -19.54 6.28
C ALA A 11 -8.86 -19.36 4.86
N GLU A 12 -9.85 -18.49 4.69
CA GLU A 12 -10.43 -18.19 3.38
C GLU A 12 -9.40 -17.48 2.47
N LEU A 13 -8.69 -16.47 2.96
CA LEU A 13 -7.58 -15.86 2.22
C LEU A 13 -6.55 -16.90 1.76
N LYS A 14 -6.15 -17.81 2.67
CA LYS A 14 -5.20 -18.86 2.36
C LYS A 14 -5.74 -19.84 1.31
N ARG A 15 -7.02 -20.22 1.40
CA ARG A 15 -7.69 -21.07 0.42
C ARG A 15 -7.66 -20.45 -0.99
N MET A 16 -7.81 -19.15 -1.07
CA MET A 16 -7.73 -18.37 -2.31
C MET A 16 -6.27 -18.07 -2.74
N GLY A 17 -5.26 -18.51 -2.00
CA GLY A 17 -3.86 -18.16 -2.27
C GLY A 17 -3.55 -16.68 -2.09
N LEU A 18 -4.36 -15.97 -1.31
CA LEU A 18 -4.21 -14.56 -1.00
C LEU A 18 -3.56 -14.34 0.37
N THR A 19 -2.95 -13.19 0.55
CA THR A 19 -2.35 -12.75 1.82
C THR A 19 -3.11 -11.56 2.41
N PRO A 20 -2.86 -11.18 3.66
CA PRO A 20 -3.41 -9.95 4.23
C PRO A 20 -3.07 -8.68 3.43
N GLY A 21 -1.95 -8.67 2.70
CA GLY A 21 -1.60 -7.59 1.77
C GLY A 21 -2.60 -7.46 0.63
N HIS A 22 -3.00 -8.58 0.02
CA HIS A 22 -4.03 -8.59 -1.03
C HIS A 22 -5.38 -8.10 -0.51
N LEU A 23 -5.76 -8.50 0.72
CA LEU A 23 -6.98 -7.98 1.34
C LEU A 23 -6.93 -6.46 1.50
N LYS A 24 -5.78 -5.89 1.87
CA LYS A 24 -5.62 -4.44 1.94
C LYS A 24 -5.79 -3.78 0.58
N VAL A 25 -5.21 -4.35 -0.49
CA VAL A 25 -5.44 -3.85 -1.85
C VAL A 25 -6.91 -3.89 -2.20
N LEU A 26 -7.58 -5.02 -2.02
CA LEU A 26 -9.02 -5.17 -2.25
C LEU A 26 -9.85 -4.16 -1.45
N SER A 27 -9.49 -3.89 -0.19
CA SER A 27 -10.20 -2.91 0.64
C SER A 27 -9.96 -1.45 0.21
N THR A 28 -8.82 -1.16 -0.41
CA THR A 28 -8.46 0.17 -0.91
C THR A 28 -9.19 0.49 -2.21
N LEU A 29 -9.45 -0.52 -3.03
CA LEU A 29 -10.18 -0.37 -4.29
C LEU A 29 -11.69 -0.22 -4.02
N THR A 30 -12.29 0.79 -4.63
CA THR A 30 -13.74 1.01 -4.55
C THR A 30 -14.41 0.38 -5.77
N PRO A 31 -15.50 -0.40 -5.60
CA PRO A 31 -16.26 -0.95 -6.72
C PRO A 31 -16.64 0.12 -7.74
N GLY A 32 -16.52 -0.19 -9.02
CA GLY A 32 -16.85 0.70 -10.12
C GLY A 32 -15.90 1.89 -10.32
N SER A 33 -14.78 1.96 -9.58
CA SER A 33 -13.77 3.02 -9.78
C SER A 33 -12.37 2.46 -9.94
N SER A 34 -11.52 3.22 -10.62
CA SER A 34 -10.12 2.87 -10.83
C SER A 34 -9.20 3.74 -9.98
N LEU A 35 -8.13 3.14 -9.47
CA LEU A 35 -7.18 3.79 -8.57
C LEU A 35 -5.77 3.68 -9.15
N PRO A 36 -4.99 4.78 -9.26
CA PRO A 36 -3.60 4.73 -9.70
C PRO A 36 -2.73 3.85 -8.79
N MET A 37 -1.72 3.18 -9.36
CA MET A 37 -0.80 2.31 -8.61
C MET A 37 -0.14 3.00 -7.42
N GLY A 38 0.24 4.28 -7.56
CA GLY A 38 0.80 5.05 -6.44
C GLY A 38 -0.17 5.19 -5.28
N ALA A 39 -1.44 5.50 -5.57
CA ALA A 39 -2.48 5.62 -4.54
C ALA A 39 -2.78 4.26 -3.87
N ILE A 40 -2.62 3.14 -4.58
CA ILE A 40 -2.71 1.80 -3.98
C ILE A 40 -1.55 1.57 -3.01
N ALA A 41 -0.30 1.87 -3.41
CA ALA A 41 0.86 1.74 -2.55
C ALA A 41 0.70 2.56 -1.25
N ASP A 42 0.25 3.81 -1.38
CA ASP A 42 -0.02 4.69 -0.24
C ASP A 42 -1.14 4.14 0.66
N GLY A 43 -2.26 3.70 0.09
CA GLY A 43 -3.41 3.16 0.83
C GLY A 43 -3.09 1.86 1.56
N VAL A 44 -2.27 1.00 0.96
CA VAL A 44 -1.77 -0.24 1.58
C VAL A 44 -0.66 0.05 2.59
N GLY A 45 0.08 1.14 2.42
CA GLY A 45 1.25 1.50 3.22
C GLY A 45 2.44 0.60 2.93
N CYS A 46 2.74 0.40 1.65
CA CYS A 46 3.87 -0.41 1.19
C CYS A 46 4.64 0.32 0.07
N ASP A 47 5.80 -0.21 -0.30
CA ASP A 47 6.56 0.30 -1.43
C ASP A 47 5.90 -0.04 -2.77
N PRO A 48 6.23 0.68 -3.86
CA PRO A 48 5.65 0.47 -5.18
C PRO A 48 5.87 -0.94 -5.75
N SER A 49 7.00 -1.59 -5.43
CA SER A 49 7.31 -2.94 -5.92
C SER A 49 6.39 -3.96 -5.27
N MET A 50 6.15 -3.83 -3.96
CA MET A 50 5.22 -4.67 -3.22
C MET A 50 3.79 -4.45 -3.72
N ALA A 51 3.36 -3.20 -3.95
CA ALA A 51 2.04 -2.90 -4.51
C ALA A 51 1.86 -3.56 -5.89
N THR A 52 2.90 -3.50 -6.74
CA THR A 52 2.91 -4.16 -8.05
C THR A 52 2.71 -5.65 -7.91
N TRP A 53 3.50 -6.31 -7.06
CA TRP A 53 3.40 -7.76 -6.83
C TRP A 53 2.01 -8.17 -6.30
N LEU A 54 1.44 -7.40 -5.37
CA LEU A 54 0.10 -7.65 -4.85
C LEU A 54 -0.97 -7.54 -5.94
N VAL A 55 -0.88 -6.53 -6.80
CA VAL A 55 -1.83 -6.33 -7.90
C VAL A 55 -1.66 -7.40 -8.97
N ASP A 56 -0.43 -7.76 -9.34
CA ASP A 56 -0.15 -8.84 -10.30
C ASP A 56 -0.85 -10.13 -9.87
N ARG A 57 -0.76 -10.48 -8.59
CA ARG A 57 -1.42 -11.68 -8.07
C ARG A 57 -2.95 -11.61 -8.14
N LEU A 58 -3.53 -10.43 -7.90
CA LEU A 58 -4.98 -10.24 -8.05
C LEU A 58 -5.42 -10.32 -9.52
N GLU A 59 -4.62 -9.82 -10.45
CA GLU A 59 -4.85 -9.94 -11.89
C GLU A 59 -4.77 -11.40 -12.36
N GLU A 60 -3.75 -12.15 -11.92
CA GLU A 60 -3.61 -13.60 -12.23
C GLU A 60 -4.84 -14.39 -11.80
N GLN A 61 -5.51 -13.96 -10.74
CA GLN A 61 -6.74 -14.59 -10.23
C GLN A 61 -8.02 -14.00 -10.84
N GLY A 62 -7.91 -13.05 -11.75
CA GLY A 62 -9.05 -12.39 -12.36
C GLY A 62 -9.87 -11.52 -11.40
N LEU A 63 -9.29 -11.07 -10.28
CA LEU A 63 -9.97 -10.26 -9.27
C LEU A 63 -9.79 -8.75 -9.50
N ALA A 64 -8.74 -8.38 -10.21
CA ALA A 64 -8.46 -7.00 -10.58
C ALA A 64 -7.97 -6.96 -12.02
N GLU A 65 -8.02 -5.79 -12.62
CA GLU A 65 -7.46 -5.53 -13.95
C GLU A 65 -6.81 -4.15 -13.98
N ARG A 66 -5.73 -4.03 -14.75
CA ARG A 66 -5.10 -2.74 -15.04
C ARG A 66 -5.71 -2.14 -16.29
N GLN A 67 -6.02 -0.86 -16.21
CA GLN A 67 -6.49 -0.07 -17.33
C GLN A 67 -5.78 1.28 -17.39
N MET A 68 -5.80 1.92 -18.54
CA MET A 68 -5.32 3.29 -18.67
C MET A 68 -6.41 4.23 -18.17
N LEU A 69 -6.02 5.23 -17.36
CA LEU A 69 -6.96 6.25 -16.94
C LEU A 69 -7.50 7.02 -18.15
N ALA A 70 -8.81 7.21 -18.20
CA ALA A 70 -9.45 7.97 -19.28
C ALA A 70 -8.94 9.43 -19.36
N THR A 71 -8.53 9.98 -18.23
CA THR A 71 -8.01 11.36 -18.10
C THR A 71 -6.53 11.49 -18.45
N ASP A 72 -5.74 10.42 -18.26
CA ASP A 72 -4.32 10.38 -18.63
C ASP A 72 -3.89 8.94 -18.98
N ARG A 73 -3.74 8.69 -20.26
CA ARG A 73 -3.34 7.38 -20.79
C ARG A 73 -1.93 6.92 -20.38
N ARG A 74 -1.14 7.79 -19.74
CA ARG A 74 0.19 7.44 -19.22
C ARG A 74 0.09 6.80 -17.82
N VAL A 75 -1.03 6.98 -17.15
CA VAL A 75 -1.25 6.49 -15.79
C VAL A 75 -1.99 5.15 -15.85
N LYS A 76 -1.33 4.12 -15.36
CA LYS A 76 -1.97 2.80 -15.13
C LYS A 76 -2.77 2.87 -13.84
N ALA A 77 -4.03 2.55 -13.93
CA ALA A 77 -4.93 2.42 -12.79
C ALA A 77 -5.46 0.99 -12.70
N VAL A 78 -5.87 0.60 -11.52
CA VAL A 78 -6.40 -0.72 -11.20
C VAL A 78 -7.86 -0.58 -10.83
N THR A 79 -8.69 -1.46 -11.36
CA THR A 79 -10.10 -1.61 -11.00
C THR A 79 -10.38 -3.04 -10.56
N LEU A 80 -11.45 -3.22 -9.79
CA LEU A 80 -11.95 -4.56 -9.48
C LEU A 80 -12.73 -5.11 -10.68
N THR A 81 -12.58 -6.40 -10.92
CA THR A 81 -13.52 -7.14 -11.76
C THR A 81 -14.79 -7.45 -10.99
N PRO A 82 -15.89 -7.86 -11.63
CA PRO A 82 -17.09 -8.32 -10.91
C PRO A 82 -16.78 -9.46 -9.92
N ALA A 83 -15.87 -10.37 -10.27
CA ALA A 83 -15.39 -11.42 -9.36
C ALA A 83 -14.61 -10.83 -8.17
N GLY A 84 -13.76 -9.82 -8.43
CA GLY A 84 -13.03 -9.11 -7.38
C GLY A 84 -13.93 -8.34 -6.42
N GLU A 85 -14.99 -7.73 -6.93
CA GLU A 85 -16.00 -7.04 -6.10
C GLU A 85 -16.72 -8.02 -5.17
N GLN A 86 -17.10 -9.21 -5.68
CA GLN A 86 -17.73 -10.24 -4.87
C GLN A 86 -16.78 -10.75 -3.79
N VAL A 87 -15.55 -11.13 -4.15
CA VAL A 87 -14.53 -11.60 -3.21
C VAL A 87 -14.22 -10.53 -2.16
N ARG A 88 -14.11 -9.27 -2.56
CA ARG A 88 -13.96 -8.16 -1.64
C ARG A 88 -15.11 -8.09 -0.64
N SER A 89 -16.36 -8.17 -1.13
CA SER A 89 -17.55 -8.12 -0.27
C SER A 89 -17.54 -9.25 0.76
N ASP A 90 -17.31 -10.47 0.33
CA ASP A 90 -17.29 -11.66 1.18
C ASP A 90 -16.19 -11.57 2.25
N LEU A 91 -14.99 -11.15 1.86
CA LEU A 91 -13.88 -10.95 2.79
C LEU A 91 -14.15 -9.79 3.77
N MET A 92 -14.72 -8.68 3.30
CA MET A 92 -15.10 -7.57 4.19
C MET A 92 -16.14 -8.02 5.21
N GLU A 93 -17.14 -8.79 4.81
CA GLU A 93 -18.13 -9.35 5.71
C GLU A 93 -17.47 -10.25 6.78
N LEU A 94 -16.61 -11.18 6.37
CA LEU A 94 -15.86 -12.05 7.29
C LEU A 94 -14.97 -11.28 8.27
N PHE A 95 -14.26 -10.23 7.78
CA PHE A 95 -13.33 -9.47 8.61
C PHE A 95 -14.02 -8.45 9.51
N TYR A 96 -15.15 -7.89 9.08
CA TYR A 96 -15.86 -6.82 9.78
C TYR A 96 -17.21 -7.27 10.35
N ALA A 97 -17.54 -8.57 10.27
CA ALA A 97 -18.72 -9.11 10.92
C ALA A 97 -18.75 -8.67 12.39
N THR A 98 -19.87 -8.10 12.78
CA THR A 98 -20.07 -7.71 14.19
C THR A 98 -20.17 -8.97 15.04
N PRO A 99 -19.37 -9.12 16.10
CA PRO A 99 -19.48 -10.25 17.01
C PRO A 99 -20.91 -10.39 17.56
N PRO A 100 -21.46 -11.62 17.66
CA PRO A 100 -22.82 -11.82 18.16
C PRO A 100 -23.00 -11.26 19.58
N GLU A 101 -21.94 -11.25 20.38
CA GLU A 101 -21.95 -10.67 21.73
C GLU A 101 -22.20 -9.14 21.69
N VAL A 102 -21.70 -8.46 20.65
CA VAL A 102 -21.96 -7.03 20.45
C VAL A 102 -23.37 -6.80 19.92
N LEU A 103 -23.87 -7.67 19.05
CA LEU A 103 -25.25 -7.61 18.56
C LEU A 103 -26.29 -7.86 19.66
N ALA A 104 -25.92 -8.62 20.70
CA ALA A 104 -26.77 -8.89 21.85
C ALA A 104 -26.84 -7.72 22.87
N LEU A 105 -26.02 -6.68 22.70
CA LEU A 105 -26.04 -5.52 23.60
C LEU A 105 -27.29 -4.68 23.37
N ASP A 106 -27.85 -4.16 24.48
CA ASP A 106 -28.96 -3.21 24.39
C ASP A 106 -28.53 -1.86 23.76
N ARG A 107 -29.52 -1.11 23.29
CA ARG A 107 -29.32 0.16 22.60
C ARG A 107 -28.58 1.21 23.45
N ALA A 108 -28.78 1.21 24.77
CA ALA A 108 -28.14 2.18 25.67
C ALA A 108 -26.63 1.89 25.79
N THR A 109 -26.28 0.60 25.96
CA THR A 109 -24.88 0.13 26.00
C THR A 109 -24.16 0.39 24.68
N LEU A 110 -24.79 0.08 23.52
CA LEU A 110 -24.23 0.38 22.21
C LEU A 110 -24.00 1.89 22.01
N SER A 111 -24.94 2.73 22.43
CA SER A 111 -24.81 4.20 22.38
C SER A 111 -23.64 4.70 23.23
N THR A 112 -23.45 4.11 24.40
CA THR A 112 -22.35 4.46 25.31
C THR A 112 -21.01 4.04 24.73
N LEU A 113 -20.93 2.82 24.19
CA LEU A 113 -19.75 2.30 23.51
C LEU A 113 -19.35 3.18 22.32
N ARG A 114 -20.32 3.55 21.47
CA ARG A 114 -20.11 4.45 20.34
C ARG A 114 -19.54 5.80 20.78
N ARG A 115 -20.09 6.40 21.84
CA ARG A 115 -19.59 7.67 22.38
C ARG A 115 -18.18 7.56 22.94
N ALA A 116 -17.84 6.44 23.60
CA ALA A 116 -16.50 6.18 24.09
C ALA A 116 -15.49 6.04 22.95
N LEU A 117 -15.83 5.26 21.92
CA LEU A 117 -14.99 5.05 20.74
C LEU A 117 -14.81 6.34 19.92
N ALA A 118 -15.82 7.21 19.84
CA ALA A 118 -15.71 8.48 19.14
C ALA A 118 -14.72 9.47 19.78
N LYS A 119 -14.31 9.23 21.03
CA LYS A 119 -13.27 10.03 21.72
C LYS A 119 -11.84 9.56 21.41
N LEU A 120 -11.70 8.41 20.79
CA LEU A 120 -10.38 7.93 20.39
C LEU A 120 -9.86 8.78 19.23
N PRO A 121 -8.58 9.17 19.25
CA PRO A 121 -8.00 9.86 18.11
C PRO A 121 -8.06 8.96 16.87
N PRO A 122 -8.25 9.55 15.67
CA PRO A 122 -8.14 8.79 14.44
C PRO A 122 -6.78 8.10 14.42
N ARG A 123 -6.80 6.81 14.05
CA ARG A 123 -5.54 6.06 13.92
C ARG A 123 -4.76 6.66 12.77
N GLU A 124 -3.64 7.29 13.09
CA GLU A 124 -2.71 7.74 12.06
C GLU A 124 -2.34 6.58 11.12
N PRO A 125 -2.35 6.80 9.80
CA PRO A 125 -1.82 5.81 8.88
C PRO A 125 -0.38 5.52 9.31
N ARG A 126 -0.06 4.27 9.59
CA ARG A 126 1.32 3.85 9.85
C ARG A 126 2.08 4.08 8.56
N HIS A 127 2.77 5.21 8.47
CA HIS A 127 3.70 5.44 7.40
C HIS A 127 4.66 4.27 7.35
N ALA A 128 4.75 3.63 6.19
CA ALA A 128 5.71 2.57 5.98
C ALA A 128 7.09 3.08 6.37
N HIS A 129 7.67 2.48 7.41
CA HIS A 129 9.07 2.67 7.74
C HIS A 129 9.87 2.07 6.60
N GLY A 130 10.36 2.88 5.67
CA GLY A 130 11.10 2.38 4.53
C GLY A 130 11.68 3.42 3.57
N ALA A 131 11.47 4.71 3.81
CA ALA A 131 12.20 5.73 3.04
C ALA A 131 13.37 6.29 3.85
N ARG A 132 14.23 5.42 4.40
CA ARG A 132 15.56 5.85 4.84
C ARG A 132 16.54 5.67 3.69
N GLY A 133 16.82 6.79 3.04
CA GLY A 133 18.13 7.20 2.59
C GLY A 133 18.92 6.16 1.78
N VAL A 134 18.73 6.16 0.48
CA VAL A 134 19.85 5.83 -0.40
C VAL A 134 20.89 6.92 -0.16
N HIS A 135 21.89 6.59 0.65
CA HIS A 135 23.08 7.42 0.82
C HIS A 135 23.65 7.75 -0.56
N GLY A 136 23.66 9.04 -0.87
CA GLY A 136 24.42 9.57 -1.97
C GLY A 136 25.87 9.15 -1.81
N HIS A 137 26.33 8.34 -2.74
CA HIS A 137 27.74 8.07 -2.94
C HIS A 137 28.37 9.39 -3.41
N GLN A 138 28.89 10.18 -2.48
CA GLN A 138 29.78 11.28 -2.80
C GLN A 138 31.05 10.65 -3.35
N ALA A 139 31.18 10.67 -4.65
CA ALA A 139 32.46 10.48 -5.32
C ALA A 139 33.36 11.65 -4.95
N SER A 140 34.21 11.45 -3.96
CA SER A 140 35.34 12.32 -3.63
C SER A 140 36.37 12.23 -4.76
N GLY A 141 36.23 13.11 -5.73
CA GLY A 141 37.26 13.35 -6.74
C GLY A 141 38.36 14.21 -6.13
N ALA A 142 39.38 13.56 -5.59
CA ALA A 142 40.64 14.21 -5.22
C ALA A 142 41.36 14.69 -6.48
N ASN A 143 41.25 15.97 -6.75
CA ASN A 143 42.08 16.64 -7.76
C ASN A 143 43.42 17.02 -7.14
N GLY A 144 44.42 16.18 -7.37
CA GLY A 144 45.80 16.41 -7.03
C GLY A 144 46.41 17.53 -7.88
N ARG A 145 46.60 18.66 -7.25
CA ARG A 145 47.50 19.70 -7.76
C ARG A 145 48.89 19.14 -7.85
N ARG A 146 49.47 19.08 -9.06
CA ARG A 146 50.90 19.06 -9.27
C ARG A 146 51.31 20.39 -9.87
N GLN A 147 51.91 21.20 -9.03
CA GLN A 147 52.82 22.26 -9.44
C GLN A 147 54.05 21.67 -10.09
N ALA A 148 54.42 22.14 -11.23
CA ALA A 148 55.76 22.01 -11.76
C ALA A 148 56.24 23.39 -12.21
N SER A 149 57.14 23.89 -11.44
CA SER A 149 58.02 25.00 -11.75
C SER A 149 59.07 24.60 -12.74
N ALA A 150 59.44 25.45 -13.64
CA ALA A 150 60.80 25.65 -14.20
C ALA A 150 60.65 26.67 -15.34
N SER A 151 61.12 27.89 -15.19
CA SER A 151 62.47 28.38 -15.33
C SER A 151 63.03 28.18 -16.75
N GLY A 152 63.29 29.26 -17.40
CA GLY A 152 64.48 29.27 -18.22
C GLY A 152 64.38 30.07 -19.51
N ARG A 153 64.78 31.35 -19.45
CA ARG A 153 65.76 32.03 -20.37
C ARG A 153 65.46 32.00 -21.87
N ALA A 154 65.26 33.15 -22.39
CA ALA A 154 66.30 34.12 -22.83
C ALA A 154 66.66 33.98 -24.29
N ALA A 155 66.56 35.11 -24.90
CA ALA A 155 67.51 35.82 -25.76
C ALA A 155 67.30 35.74 -27.30
N THR A 156 67.19 36.94 -27.80
CA THR A 156 67.97 37.52 -28.91
C THR A 156 67.65 36.93 -30.31
N ASP A 157 67.14 37.72 -31.17
CA ASP A 157 67.62 38.80 -32.01
C ASP A 157 66.46 39.47 -32.70
#